data_d335d15c32df2fd45d8103ae51e315ce
#
_entry.id   d335d15c32df2fd45d8103ae51e315ce
#
_cell.length_a   1.000
_cell.length_b   1.000
_cell.length_c   1.000
_cell.angle_alpha   90.00
_cell.angle_beta   90.00
_cell.angle_gamma   90.00
#
_symmetry.space_group_name_H-M   'P 1'
#
loop_
_entity.id
_entity.type
_entity.pdbx_description
1 polymer ?
#
loop_
_entity_poly.entity_id
_entity_poly.type
_entity_poly.pdbx_seq_one_letter_code
_entity_poly.pdbx_strand_id
1 'polypeptide(L)'
;ELNAVLLENEGNKIFSNWLKDLNNFYERVRNIEKVFVYIPEALYDFTKINLVIGDLSGAEVSLRLNEYGIFPELDSGNFTMMMSGIGNIRSDYEHLLKSVADISKTASKPVLPEPVDSIYLNHPEYRAIPKRAVPVHYSKSSGHVSALSIVPYPPGIPLLCPGEVITQNTVETIKKLIAKPTFISGIDTNGMIFTDGGKTG
;
A
#
# COMPACT_ATOMS: atom_id res chain seq x y z
N GLU A 1 -30.28 4.05 -9.45
CA GLU A 1 -31.39 5.00 -9.21
C GLU A 1 -31.77 5.07 -7.72
N LEU A 2 -32.10 3.95 -7.05
CA LEU A 2 -32.53 3.94 -5.65
C LEU A 2 -31.50 4.58 -4.70
N ASN A 3 -30.20 4.28 -4.88
CA ASN A 3 -29.14 4.84 -4.04
C ASN A 3 -28.96 6.35 -4.27
N ALA A 4 -29.17 6.86 -5.49
CA ALA A 4 -29.10 8.28 -5.77
C ALA A 4 -30.25 9.04 -5.07
N VAL A 5 -31.46 8.51 -5.16
CA VAL A 5 -32.64 9.09 -4.48
C VAL A 5 -32.46 9.08 -2.95
N LEU A 6 -31.89 8.03 -2.39
CA LEU A 6 -31.59 7.95 -0.96
C LEU A 6 -30.59 9.03 -0.54
N LEU A 7 -29.52 9.22 -1.31
CA LEU A 7 -28.50 10.23 -1.04
C LEU A 7 -29.01 11.66 -1.22
N GLU A 8 -29.90 11.91 -2.18
CA GLU A 8 -30.56 13.21 -2.35
C GLU A 8 -31.44 13.59 -1.14
N ASN A 9 -32.18 12.61 -0.60
CA ASN A 9 -33.13 12.87 0.49
C ASN A 9 -32.50 12.82 1.89
N GLU A 10 -31.59 11.88 2.13
CA GLU A 10 -31.02 11.59 3.44
C GLU A 10 -29.50 11.72 3.52
N GLY A 11 -28.83 12.11 2.43
CA GLY A 11 -27.36 12.10 2.31
C GLY A 11 -26.66 12.83 3.43
N ASN A 12 -27.13 14.02 3.80
CA ASN A 12 -26.53 14.83 4.88
C ASN A 12 -26.54 14.07 6.22
N LYS A 13 -27.62 13.35 6.53
CA LYS A 13 -27.75 12.56 7.76
C LYS A 13 -26.87 11.32 7.71
N ILE A 14 -26.83 10.64 6.58
CA ILE A 14 -25.99 9.45 6.36
C ILE A 14 -24.53 9.81 6.52
N PHE A 15 -24.06 10.84 5.82
CA PHE A 15 -22.66 11.30 5.92
C PHE A 15 -22.30 11.80 7.33
N SER A 16 -23.18 12.55 7.99
CA SER A 16 -22.92 13.06 9.35
C SER A 16 -22.81 11.93 10.36
N ASN A 17 -23.66 10.92 10.28
CA ASN A 17 -23.61 9.77 11.17
C ASN A 17 -22.34 8.95 10.95
N TRP A 18 -22.02 8.66 9.68
CA TRP A 18 -20.80 7.95 9.32
C TRP A 18 -19.55 8.68 9.80
N LEU A 19 -19.43 10.00 9.54
CA LEU A 19 -18.30 10.81 10.01
C LEU A 19 -18.16 10.81 11.52
N LYS A 20 -19.29 10.89 12.24
CA LYS A 20 -19.31 10.81 13.71
C LYS A 20 -18.76 9.48 14.20
N ASP A 21 -19.19 8.38 13.62
CA ASP A 21 -18.75 7.03 14.03
C ASP A 21 -17.28 6.80 13.67
N LEU A 22 -16.82 7.25 12.50
CA LEU A 22 -15.42 7.17 12.09
C LEU A 22 -14.51 8.02 13.00
N ASN A 23 -14.90 9.25 13.34
CA ASN A 23 -14.15 10.09 14.26
C ASN A 23 -14.05 9.46 15.65
N ASN A 24 -15.17 8.91 16.17
CA ASN A 24 -15.17 8.17 17.43
C ASN A 24 -14.23 6.97 17.38
N PHE A 25 -14.18 6.24 16.26
CA PHE A 25 -13.21 5.17 16.06
C PHE A 25 -11.77 5.69 16.19
N TYR A 26 -11.41 6.77 15.49
CA TYR A 26 -10.07 7.35 15.51
C TYR A 26 -9.65 7.83 16.91
N GLU A 27 -10.57 8.42 17.69
CA GLU A 27 -10.31 8.81 19.08
C GLU A 27 -9.99 7.60 19.95
N ARG A 28 -10.72 6.50 19.77
CA ARG A 28 -10.59 5.31 20.63
C ARG A 28 -9.42 4.42 20.22
N VAL A 29 -9.15 4.22 18.95
CA VAL A 29 -8.07 3.36 18.47
C VAL A 29 -6.70 3.88 18.91
N ARG A 30 -6.52 5.20 18.98
CA ARG A 30 -5.28 5.83 19.47
C ARG A 30 -4.97 5.54 20.95
N ASN A 31 -5.97 5.12 21.72
CA ASN A 31 -5.80 4.76 23.12
C ASN A 31 -5.50 3.25 23.32
N ILE A 32 -5.45 2.47 22.25
CA ILE A 32 -5.08 1.05 22.34
C ILE A 32 -3.55 0.96 22.40
N GLU A 33 -3.05 0.27 23.42
CA GLU A 33 -1.61 0.08 23.60
C GLU A 33 -0.96 -0.59 22.37
N LYS A 34 0.21 -0.09 21.96
CA LYS A 34 0.99 -0.57 20.81
C LYS A 34 0.31 -0.38 19.44
N VAL A 35 -0.75 0.43 19.35
CA VAL A 35 -1.42 0.76 18.11
C VAL A 35 -1.16 2.20 17.72
N PHE A 36 -0.74 2.41 16.49
CA PHE A 36 -0.53 3.73 15.91
C PHE A 36 -1.38 3.91 14.67
N VAL A 37 -2.02 5.07 14.56
CA VAL A 37 -2.67 5.52 13.35
C VAL A 37 -1.63 6.21 12.49
N TYR A 38 -1.34 5.67 11.31
CA TYR A 38 -0.42 6.29 10.38
C TYR A 38 -1.16 7.34 9.55
N ILE A 39 -0.77 8.59 9.73
CA ILE A 39 -1.28 9.74 8.96
C ILE A 39 -0.11 10.32 8.17
N PRO A 40 -0.11 10.21 6.83
CA PRO A 40 0.89 10.82 5.99
C PRO A 40 0.94 12.34 6.15
N GLU A 41 2.12 12.97 5.95
CA GLU A 41 2.30 14.42 6.03
C GLU A 41 1.61 15.19 4.88
N ALA A 42 1.35 14.50 3.75
CA ALA A 42 0.66 15.07 2.60
C ALA A 42 -0.87 15.04 2.75
N LEU A 43 -1.60 15.53 1.74
CA LEU A 43 -3.05 15.42 1.67
C LEU A 43 -3.49 13.96 1.92
N TYR A 44 -4.28 13.79 2.96
CA TYR A 44 -4.66 12.48 3.47
C TYR A 44 -6.18 12.29 3.36
N ASP A 45 -6.58 11.17 2.78
CA ASP A 45 -7.96 10.72 2.80
C ASP A 45 -8.24 9.99 4.13
N PHE A 46 -8.89 10.67 5.07
CA PHE A 46 -9.20 10.13 6.41
C PHE A 46 -10.12 8.91 6.39
N THR A 47 -10.73 8.57 5.24
CA THR A 47 -11.49 7.33 5.07
C THR A 47 -10.60 6.10 4.93
N LYS A 48 -9.30 6.30 4.68
CA LYS A 48 -8.26 5.28 4.64
C LYS A 48 -7.69 5.09 6.05
N ILE A 49 -8.12 4.04 6.72
CA ILE A 49 -7.69 3.71 8.07
C ILE A 49 -6.37 2.95 7.99
N ASN A 50 -5.25 3.63 8.25
CA ASN A 50 -3.93 3.02 8.28
C ASN A 50 -3.50 2.74 9.72
N LEU A 51 -3.27 1.48 10.06
CA LEU A 51 -2.86 1.06 11.40
C LEU A 51 -1.51 0.36 11.37
N VAL A 52 -0.69 0.66 12.38
CA VAL A 52 0.51 -0.08 12.76
C VAL A 52 0.24 -0.71 14.11
N ILE A 53 0.46 -2.01 14.25
CA ILE A 53 0.22 -2.75 15.49
C ILE A 53 1.53 -3.36 15.97
N GLY A 54 2.20 -2.64 16.84
CA GLY A 54 3.47 -3.06 17.44
C GLY A 54 4.50 -3.45 16.40
N ASP A 55 5.23 -4.52 16.67
CA ASP A 55 6.27 -5.08 15.80
C ASP A 55 5.75 -6.13 14.79
N LEU A 56 4.44 -6.21 14.62
CA LEU A 56 3.83 -7.06 13.60
C LEU A 56 3.99 -6.42 12.23
N SER A 57 4.26 -7.22 11.21
CA SER A 57 4.19 -6.76 9.82
C SER A 57 2.75 -6.49 9.40
N GLY A 58 2.54 -5.61 8.42
CA GLY A 58 1.22 -5.36 7.85
C GLY A 58 0.54 -6.64 7.37
N ALA A 59 1.29 -7.54 6.75
CA ALA A 59 0.78 -8.85 6.30
C ALA A 59 0.30 -9.74 7.45
N GLU A 60 1.03 -9.77 8.58
CA GLU A 60 0.59 -10.52 9.77
C GLU A 60 -0.68 -9.92 10.38
N VAL A 61 -0.76 -8.57 10.43
CA VAL A 61 -1.97 -7.88 10.91
C VAL A 61 -3.15 -8.19 9.99
N SER A 62 -2.95 -8.14 8.68
CA SER A 62 -4.00 -8.45 7.68
C SER A 62 -4.51 -9.89 7.84
N LEU A 63 -3.61 -10.86 7.97
CA LEU A 63 -4.00 -12.25 8.18
C LEU A 63 -4.84 -12.44 9.45
N ARG A 64 -4.44 -11.80 10.56
CA ARG A 64 -5.18 -11.88 11.82
C ARG A 64 -6.53 -11.17 11.75
N LEU A 65 -6.62 -10.02 11.07
CA LEU A 65 -7.90 -9.35 10.85
C LEU A 65 -8.87 -10.21 10.04
N ASN A 66 -8.36 -10.98 9.06
CA ASN A 66 -9.18 -11.92 8.30
C ASN A 66 -9.83 -12.99 9.18
N GLU A 67 -9.16 -13.42 10.26
CA GLU A 67 -9.75 -14.37 11.24
C GLU A 67 -10.96 -13.78 11.99
N TYR A 68 -11.02 -12.45 12.09
CA TYR A 68 -12.17 -11.72 12.63
C TYR A 68 -13.22 -11.35 11.56
N GLY A 69 -13.03 -11.78 10.30
CA GLY A 69 -13.90 -11.43 9.18
C GLY A 69 -13.73 -9.99 8.70
N ILE A 70 -12.59 -9.36 9.03
CA ILE A 70 -12.22 -8.02 8.57
C ILE A 70 -11.16 -8.17 7.48
N PHE A 71 -11.47 -7.68 6.28
CA PHE A 71 -10.62 -7.82 5.10
C PHE A 71 -9.98 -6.47 4.76
N PRO A 72 -8.68 -6.26 5.10
CA PRO A 72 -7.96 -5.06 4.70
C PRO A 72 -7.86 -4.90 3.19
N GLU A 73 -7.78 -3.67 2.73
CA GLU A 73 -7.58 -3.35 1.31
C GLU A 73 -6.15 -3.63 0.86
N LEU A 74 -5.18 -3.26 1.70
CA LEU A 74 -3.78 -3.54 1.44
C LEU A 74 -2.97 -3.56 2.74
N ASP A 75 -1.79 -4.15 2.66
CA ASP A 75 -0.75 -4.04 3.67
C ASP A 75 0.59 -3.68 3.01
N SER A 76 1.47 -3.01 3.74
CA SER A 76 2.81 -2.65 3.26
C SER A 76 3.74 -2.38 4.45
N GLY A 77 4.93 -2.97 4.43
CA GLY A 77 5.87 -2.83 5.53
C GLY A 77 5.28 -3.26 6.86
N ASN A 78 5.11 -2.30 7.77
CA ASN A 78 4.52 -2.53 9.09
C ASN A 78 3.11 -1.93 9.25
N PHE A 79 2.45 -1.49 8.20
CA PHE A 79 1.09 -0.97 8.28
C PHE A 79 0.08 -1.77 7.45
N THR A 80 -1.16 -1.71 7.89
CA THR A 80 -2.34 -2.29 7.22
C THR A 80 -3.34 -1.19 6.98
N MET A 81 -3.91 -1.13 5.77
CA MET A 81 -4.91 -0.15 5.39
C MET A 81 -6.28 -0.79 5.20
N MET A 82 -7.28 -0.16 5.79
CA MET A 82 -8.69 -0.47 5.58
C MET A 82 -9.40 0.75 5.01
N MET A 83 -10.52 0.52 4.33
CA MET A 83 -11.35 1.59 3.79
C MET A 83 -12.65 1.69 4.59
N SER A 84 -13.00 2.91 4.96
CA SER A 84 -14.28 3.23 5.57
C SER A 84 -15.18 3.94 4.55
N GLY A 85 -16.47 3.62 4.56
CA GLY A 85 -17.46 4.23 3.68
C GLY A 85 -18.81 4.40 4.37
N ILE A 86 -19.72 5.09 3.69
CA ILE A 86 -21.08 5.41 4.19
C ILE A 86 -21.95 4.18 4.52
N GLY A 87 -21.54 2.98 4.06
CA GLY A 87 -22.17 1.72 4.40
C GLY A 87 -21.75 1.16 5.75
N ASN A 88 -20.65 1.66 6.34
CA ASN A 88 -20.22 1.23 7.65
C ASN A 88 -21.10 1.84 8.73
N ILE A 89 -21.45 1.01 9.71
CA ILE A 89 -22.25 1.38 10.88
C ILE A 89 -21.40 1.28 12.15
N ARG A 90 -21.89 1.84 13.23
CA ARG A 90 -21.16 1.89 14.50
C ARG A 90 -20.66 0.52 14.99
N SER A 91 -21.45 -0.53 14.80
CA SER A 91 -21.04 -1.89 15.19
C SER A 91 -19.80 -2.40 14.45
N ASP A 92 -19.56 -1.97 13.21
CA ASP A 92 -18.39 -2.37 12.43
C ASP A 92 -17.12 -1.77 13.07
N TYR A 93 -17.17 -0.49 13.47
CA TYR A 93 -16.07 0.16 14.18
C TYR A 93 -15.82 -0.42 15.56
N GLU A 94 -16.88 -0.78 16.30
CA GLU A 94 -16.74 -1.47 17.59
C GLU A 94 -16.08 -2.84 17.40
N HIS A 95 -16.47 -3.57 16.37
CA HIS A 95 -15.87 -4.85 16.04
C HIS A 95 -14.38 -4.69 15.66
N LEU A 96 -14.05 -3.71 14.82
CA LEU A 96 -12.67 -3.42 14.44
C LEU A 96 -11.83 -3.02 15.67
N LEU A 97 -12.34 -2.13 16.54
CA LEU A 97 -11.64 -1.74 17.78
C LEU A 97 -11.31 -2.93 18.67
N LYS A 98 -12.27 -3.84 18.85
CA LYS A 98 -12.07 -5.07 19.64
C LYS A 98 -10.99 -5.96 19.02
N SER A 99 -11.09 -6.20 17.70
CA SER A 99 -10.13 -7.05 16.98
C SER A 99 -8.73 -6.47 17.04
N VAL A 100 -8.57 -5.16 16.80
CA VAL A 100 -7.28 -4.46 16.90
C VAL A 100 -6.70 -4.54 18.32
N ALA A 101 -7.54 -4.38 19.36
CA ALA A 101 -7.11 -4.50 20.75
C ALA A 101 -6.66 -5.93 21.10
N ASP A 102 -7.32 -6.95 20.56
CA ASP A 102 -6.93 -8.34 20.77
C ASP A 102 -5.63 -8.67 20.03
N ILE A 103 -5.47 -8.20 18.79
CA ILE A 103 -4.24 -8.38 18.02
C ILE A 103 -3.07 -7.68 18.69
N SER A 104 -3.26 -6.46 19.23
CA SER A 104 -2.19 -5.67 19.87
C SER A 104 -1.57 -6.36 21.09
N LYS A 105 -2.31 -7.22 21.77
CA LYS A 105 -1.80 -8.02 22.91
C LYS A 105 -0.74 -9.03 22.48
N THR A 106 -0.73 -9.44 21.22
CA THR A 106 0.23 -10.41 20.69
C THR A 106 1.52 -9.75 20.21
N ALA A 107 1.55 -8.43 20.04
CA ALA A 107 2.74 -7.68 19.69
C ALA A 107 3.70 -7.59 20.90
N SER A 108 5.00 -7.74 20.66
CA SER A 108 6.01 -7.74 21.73
C SER A 108 6.32 -6.33 22.23
N LYS A 109 6.37 -5.35 21.32
CA LYS A 109 6.75 -3.97 21.62
C LYS A 109 6.01 -2.97 20.71
N PRO A 110 5.86 -1.70 21.14
CA PRO A 110 5.39 -0.66 20.25
C PRO A 110 6.44 -0.34 19.18
N VAL A 111 5.99 -0.12 17.94
CA VAL A 111 6.84 0.31 16.83
C VAL A 111 6.14 1.44 16.09
N LEU A 112 6.87 2.49 15.76
CA LEU A 112 6.33 3.61 14.97
C LEU A 112 6.16 3.20 13.50
N PRO A 113 5.22 3.85 12.79
CA PRO A 113 5.13 3.69 11.34
C PRO A 113 6.48 3.94 10.66
N GLU A 114 6.87 3.04 9.79
CA GLU A 114 8.03 3.29 8.93
C GLU A 114 7.64 4.36 7.90
N PRO A 115 8.52 5.37 7.68
CA PRO A 115 8.28 6.31 6.58
C PRO A 115 8.16 5.52 5.27
N VAL A 116 7.17 5.84 4.47
CA VAL A 116 7.13 5.34 3.11
C VAL A 116 8.35 5.89 2.39
N ASP A 117 9.28 5.02 2.02
CA ASP A 117 10.45 5.43 1.26
C ASP A 117 10.01 6.28 0.07
N SER A 118 10.56 7.48 -0.04
CA SER A 118 10.30 8.44 -1.13
C SER A 118 10.83 7.98 -2.50
N ILE A 119 10.97 6.67 -2.69
CA ILE A 119 11.47 6.03 -3.93
C ILE A 119 10.69 6.55 -5.17
N TYR A 120 9.45 6.94 -4.97
CA TYR A 120 8.57 7.43 -6.03
C TYR A 120 8.65 8.95 -6.27
N LEU A 121 9.48 9.70 -5.53
CA LEU A 121 9.61 11.17 -5.68
C LEU A 121 10.74 11.59 -6.63
N ASN A 122 11.49 10.66 -7.17
CA ASN A 122 12.47 10.96 -8.21
C ASN A 122 11.72 11.22 -9.53
N HIS A 123 11.93 12.38 -10.13
CA HIS A 123 11.45 12.68 -11.48
C HIS A 123 12.15 11.75 -12.47
N PRO A 124 11.49 10.72 -13.00
CA PRO A 124 12.12 9.78 -13.89
C PRO A 124 12.43 10.47 -15.23
N GLU A 125 13.57 10.13 -15.83
CA GLU A 125 13.86 10.45 -17.22
C GLU A 125 13.05 9.51 -18.11
N TYR A 126 12.29 10.06 -19.04
CA TYR A 126 11.52 9.29 -20.02
C TYR A 126 12.13 9.40 -21.41
N ARG A 127 12.17 8.29 -22.14
CA ARG A 127 12.52 8.16 -23.55
C ARG A 127 11.41 7.42 -24.29
N ALA A 128 11.55 7.31 -25.62
CA ALA A 128 10.60 6.54 -26.40
C ALA A 128 10.56 5.08 -25.93
N ILE A 129 9.35 4.53 -25.76
CA ILE A 129 9.16 3.12 -25.40
C ILE A 129 9.85 2.25 -26.47
N PRO A 130 10.68 1.28 -26.09
CA PRO A 130 11.38 0.41 -27.03
C PRO A 130 10.43 -0.35 -27.94
N LYS A 131 10.59 -0.22 -29.25
CA LYS A 131 9.78 -0.98 -30.23
C LYS A 131 10.08 -2.48 -30.21
N ARG A 132 11.28 -2.86 -29.76
CA ARG A 132 11.71 -4.23 -29.53
C ARG A 132 12.15 -4.38 -28.09
N ALA A 133 11.50 -5.26 -27.37
CA ALA A 133 11.86 -5.58 -26.00
C ALA A 133 12.93 -6.67 -25.97
N VAL A 134 14.03 -6.42 -25.26
CA VAL A 134 15.15 -7.34 -25.09
C VAL A 134 15.25 -7.72 -23.63
N PRO A 135 15.29 -9.02 -23.27
CA PRO A 135 15.46 -9.44 -21.89
C PRO A 135 16.89 -9.13 -21.40
N VAL A 136 16.97 -8.44 -20.26
CA VAL A 136 18.23 -8.10 -19.58
C VAL A 136 18.07 -8.42 -18.11
N HIS A 137 19.08 -9.01 -17.48
CA HIS A 137 19.03 -9.23 -16.04
C HIS A 137 19.00 -7.88 -15.31
N TYR A 138 18.10 -7.70 -14.33
CA TYR A 138 17.87 -6.42 -13.69
C TYR A 138 19.15 -5.76 -13.16
N SER A 139 20.11 -6.54 -12.65
CA SER A 139 21.38 -6.00 -12.12
C SER A 139 22.28 -5.36 -13.18
N LYS A 140 22.02 -5.57 -14.45
CA LYS A 140 22.76 -5.02 -15.59
C LYS A 140 21.93 -4.00 -16.38
N SER A 141 20.76 -3.61 -15.89
CA SER A 141 19.80 -2.79 -16.64
C SER A 141 19.95 -1.28 -16.40
N SER A 142 20.82 -0.85 -15.52
CA SER A 142 21.05 0.59 -15.28
C SER A 142 21.45 1.32 -16.57
N GLY A 143 20.78 2.44 -16.87
CA GLY A 143 20.95 3.22 -18.09
C GLY A 143 20.10 2.73 -19.29
N HIS A 144 19.48 1.56 -19.20
CA HIS A 144 18.54 1.06 -20.21
C HIS A 144 17.19 1.73 -20.12
N VAL A 145 16.42 1.68 -21.18
CA VAL A 145 15.02 2.13 -21.20
C VAL A 145 14.09 0.95 -20.99
N SER A 146 13.20 1.03 -20.03
CA SER A 146 12.25 -0.04 -19.75
C SER A 146 11.24 -0.19 -20.87
N ALA A 147 10.97 -1.44 -21.28
CA ALA A 147 9.95 -1.76 -22.24
C ALA A 147 8.61 -2.14 -21.59
N LEU A 148 8.63 -2.60 -20.32
CA LEU A 148 7.45 -3.03 -19.57
C LEU A 148 7.47 -2.42 -18.17
N SER A 149 6.28 -2.36 -17.56
CA SER A 149 6.18 -1.97 -16.14
C SER A 149 6.76 -3.06 -15.24
N ILE A 150 7.41 -2.63 -14.14
CA ILE A 150 7.76 -3.49 -13.01
C ILE A 150 6.90 -3.06 -11.83
N VAL A 151 6.07 -3.96 -11.34
CA VAL A 151 5.04 -3.66 -10.34
C VAL A 151 5.11 -4.65 -9.18
N PRO A 152 5.58 -4.24 -8.00
CA PRO A 152 5.50 -5.05 -6.79
C PRO A 152 4.07 -5.10 -6.25
N TYR A 153 3.65 -6.25 -5.74
CA TYR A 153 2.35 -6.46 -5.11
C TYR A 153 2.52 -7.04 -3.70
N PRO A 154 1.84 -6.48 -2.70
CA PRO A 154 1.13 -5.21 -2.67
C PRO A 154 2.07 -4.00 -2.75
N PRO A 155 1.61 -2.77 -3.03
CA PRO A 155 0.24 -2.37 -3.31
C PRO A 155 -0.13 -2.37 -4.81
N GLY A 156 0.76 -2.72 -5.72
CA GLY A 156 0.48 -2.67 -7.15
C GLY A 156 0.81 -1.30 -7.79
N ILE A 157 1.66 -0.51 -7.14
CA ILE A 157 2.15 0.76 -7.70
C ILE A 157 3.40 0.46 -8.55
N PRO A 158 3.45 0.90 -9.82
CA PRO A 158 4.61 0.67 -10.65
C PRO A 158 5.88 1.30 -10.05
N LEU A 159 6.91 0.49 -9.86
CA LEU A 159 8.27 0.96 -9.54
C LEU A 159 8.96 1.52 -10.77
N LEU A 160 8.60 1.00 -11.94
CA LEU A 160 9.18 1.37 -13.24
C LEU A 160 8.08 1.28 -14.28
N CYS A 161 7.97 2.30 -15.13
CA CYS A 161 7.02 2.35 -16.24
C CYS A 161 7.72 2.20 -17.60
N PRO A 162 7.00 1.79 -18.67
CA PRO A 162 7.57 1.75 -20.01
C PRO A 162 8.06 3.13 -20.46
N GLY A 163 9.24 3.19 -21.03
CA GLY A 163 9.89 4.44 -21.43
C GLY A 163 10.76 5.10 -20.36
N GLU A 164 10.70 4.67 -19.10
CA GLU A 164 11.58 5.17 -18.06
C GLU A 164 13.02 4.67 -18.24
N VAL A 165 13.97 5.56 -17.97
CA VAL A 165 15.39 5.20 -17.87
C VAL A 165 15.64 4.57 -16.50
N ILE A 166 16.15 3.34 -16.51
CA ILE A 166 16.42 2.57 -15.31
C ILE A 166 17.66 3.15 -14.60
N THR A 167 17.48 3.63 -13.38
CA THR A 167 18.58 4.16 -12.58
C THR A 167 19.25 3.06 -11.73
N GLN A 168 20.44 3.33 -11.23
CA GLN A 168 21.10 2.45 -10.26
C GLN A 168 20.25 2.26 -8.99
N ASN A 169 19.57 3.32 -8.54
CA ASN A 169 18.66 3.25 -7.39
C ASN A 169 17.47 2.32 -7.67
N THR A 170 16.92 2.35 -8.89
CA THR A 170 15.86 1.41 -9.31
C THR A 170 16.35 -0.04 -9.24
N VAL A 171 17.58 -0.31 -9.71
CA VAL A 171 18.20 -1.65 -9.64
C VAL A 171 18.34 -2.12 -8.19
N GLU A 172 18.82 -1.25 -7.29
CA GLU A 172 18.96 -1.56 -5.87
C GLU A 172 17.62 -1.81 -5.17
N THR A 173 16.59 -1.05 -5.57
CA THR A 173 15.23 -1.24 -5.07
C THR A 173 14.66 -2.58 -5.51
N ILE A 174 14.81 -2.95 -6.79
CA ILE A 174 14.40 -4.28 -7.31
C ILE A 174 15.10 -5.38 -6.51
N LYS A 175 16.41 -5.24 -6.27
CA LYS A 175 17.19 -6.22 -5.47
C LYS A 175 16.63 -6.39 -4.05
N LYS A 176 16.27 -5.29 -3.37
CA LYS A 176 15.66 -5.32 -2.03
C LYS A 176 14.29 -5.99 -2.04
N LEU A 177 13.48 -5.73 -3.09
CA LEU A 177 12.14 -6.31 -3.22
C LEU A 177 12.18 -7.83 -3.50
N ILE A 178 13.08 -8.28 -4.37
CA ILE A 178 13.24 -9.72 -4.67
C ILE A 178 13.68 -10.51 -3.43
N ALA A 179 14.41 -9.89 -2.52
CA ALA A 179 14.84 -10.54 -1.27
C ALA A 179 13.69 -10.73 -0.26
N LYS A 180 12.50 -10.16 -0.51
CA LYS A 180 11.31 -10.30 0.32
C LYS A 180 10.32 -11.25 -0.36
N PRO A 181 9.38 -11.88 0.37
CA PRO A 181 8.30 -12.69 -0.23
C PRO A 181 7.26 -11.78 -0.89
N THR A 182 7.66 -11.06 -1.93
CA THR A 182 6.84 -10.09 -2.66
C THR A 182 6.67 -10.58 -4.09
N PHE A 183 5.44 -10.63 -4.58
CA PHE A 183 5.19 -10.86 -6.00
C PHE A 183 5.53 -9.60 -6.79
N ILE A 184 6.33 -9.72 -7.83
CA ILE A 184 6.73 -8.58 -8.69
C ILE A 184 6.36 -8.92 -10.12
N SER A 185 5.37 -8.23 -10.68
CA SER A 185 5.05 -8.32 -12.10
C SER A 185 6.12 -7.61 -12.93
N GLY A 186 6.42 -8.13 -14.12
CA GLY A 186 7.40 -7.54 -15.04
C GLY A 186 8.84 -8.03 -14.83
N ILE A 187 9.07 -8.92 -13.88
CA ILE A 187 10.34 -9.61 -13.68
C ILE A 187 10.09 -11.13 -13.61
N ASP A 188 10.91 -11.92 -14.27
CA ASP A 188 10.79 -13.39 -14.20
C ASP A 188 11.60 -14.00 -13.03
N THR A 189 11.46 -15.31 -12.88
CA THR A 189 12.15 -16.08 -11.82
C THR A 189 13.67 -16.06 -11.93
N ASN A 190 14.22 -15.70 -13.08
CA ASN A 190 15.66 -15.57 -13.34
C ASN A 190 16.14 -14.13 -13.17
N GLY A 191 15.26 -13.20 -12.76
CA GLY A 191 15.58 -11.78 -12.61
C GLY A 191 15.66 -11.02 -13.94
N MET A 192 15.05 -11.55 -15.02
CA MET A 192 15.03 -10.89 -16.31
C MET A 192 13.89 -9.88 -16.40
N ILE A 193 14.22 -8.70 -16.91
CA ILE A 193 13.28 -7.62 -17.23
C ILE A 193 13.43 -7.25 -18.70
N PHE A 194 12.44 -6.60 -19.27
CA PHE A 194 12.45 -6.23 -20.70
C PHE A 194 12.83 -4.76 -20.88
N THR A 195 13.85 -4.52 -21.71
CA THR A 195 14.42 -3.19 -21.97
C THR A 195 14.70 -2.97 -23.47
N ASP A 196 15.31 -1.83 -23.82
CA ASP A 196 15.86 -1.55 -25.16
C ASP A 196 17.12 -2.37 -25.50
N GLY A 197 17.63 -3.16 -24.56
CA GLY A 197 18.84 -3.95 -24.70
C GLY A 197 20.14 -3.16 -24.51
N GLY A 198 20.04 -1.87 -24.19
CA GLY A 198 21.16 -0.95 -24.17
C GLY A 198 21.70 -0.64 -25.59
N LYS A 199 22.15 0.56 -25.83
CA LYS A 199 22.94 0.83 -27.02
C LYS A 199 24.27 0.12 -26.86
N THR A 200 24.52 -0.94 -27.63
CA THR A 200 25.91 -1.26 -27.99
C THR A 200 26.46 -0.03 -28.71
N GLY A 201 27.26 0.76 -27.99
CA GLY A 201 27.99 1.89 -28.53
C GLY A 201 28.94 1.48 -29.65
#